data_da4e13b226fb598fed35a74addb73cdf
#
_entry.id   da4e13b226fb598fed35a74addb73cdf
#
_cell.length_a   1.000
_cell.length_b   1.000
_cell.length_c   1.000
_cell.angle_alpha   90.00
_cell.angle_beta   90.00
_cell.angle_gamma   90.00
#
_symmetry.space_group_name_H-M   'P 1'
#
loop_
_entity.id
_entity.type
_entity.pdbx_description
1 polymer ?
#
loop_
_entity_poly.entity_id
_entity_poly.type
_entity_poly.pdbx_seq_one_letter_code
_entity_poly.pdbx_strand_id
1 'polypeptide(L)'
;LWKRPRVLIPAMILLLVGTFIANVVMSYQDVVTDFFLTPYRAWEFLGGSLLAWWHYDKNHEEDVPLYRESLSWAGLLLLALGMALLGKDQPYPGWRALLPVAGTLLLMEGGRGAWVNRKILSHPVMVWVGLISYPLYLFHWPALSFVHIVKGGAPAPEIIWAALGVALLLTVLTYYFIERKLRHNKGAWVLPALVGAFLITGGFASAVWLGEIRPHLHSRELQEYARASGEHNYFDGYTTERFSKDIWLHEAGEDGPKTLFIGDSHAQQCMPRIRKLIEDGSSGNRKATFLTIGLVLPVPGADGPLAAAQQDMSRGIAELGTDPKVDRIVVAANWKYFFGIGGEKYRVDGKALSTKEGTEAAITLLMHSLQGFVQRGKKVYLLLSIPTSPAFDPKSIVERNFDGSFSITRHDPRLVELMSEQGGVQSHGALMQRFCEEAARRGIVIIDPVPDLSENGICFSENKEGIPIYSDPQHLRSSYVKEHATYLDKTILP
;
A
#
# COMPACT_ATOMS: atom_id res chain seq x y z
N LEU A 1 -1.57 -30.90 -30.51
CA LEU A 1 -0.27 -30.24 -30.41
C LEU A 1 0.85 -31.19 -30.00
N TRP A 2 0.63 -32.08 -29.02
CA TRP A 2 1.63 -33.07 -28.57
C TRP A 2 2.19 -33.94 -29.69
N LYS A 3 1.37 -34.29 -30.68
CA LYS A 3 1.76 -35.10 -31.87
C LYS A 3 2.51 -34.30 -32.94
N ARG A 4 2.76 -32.96 -32.74
CA ARG A 4 3.45 -32.10 -33.71
C ARG A 4 4.58 -31.31 -33.02
N PRO A 5 5.69 -31.97 -32.63
CA PRO A 5 6.79 -31.32 -31.89
C PRO A 5 7.41 -30.15 -32.64
N ARG A 6 7.45 -30.19 -33.97
CA ARG A 6 7.97 -29.10 -34.84
C ARG A 6 7.21 -27.76 -34.67
N VAL A 7 5.96 -27.79 -34.18
CA VAL A 7 5.16 -26.60 -33.91
C VAL A 7 5.15 -26.27 -32.42
N LEU A 8 5.06 -27.31 -31.59
CA LEU A 8 4.92 -27.16 -30.14
C LEU A 8 6.16 -26.47 -29.51
N ILE A 9 7.37 -26.90 -29.87
CA ILE A 9 8.60 -26.38 -29.27
C ILE A 9 8.86 -24.91 -29.60
N PRO A 10 8.82 -24.47 -30.87
CA PRO A 10 8.93 -23.06 -31.19
C PRO A 10 7.89 -22.20 -30.48
N ALA A 11 6.64 -22.71 -30.37
CA ALA A 11 5.59 -22.01 -29.65
C ALA A 11 5.90 -21.89 -28.14
N MET A 12 6.40 -22.95 -27.51
CA MET A 12 6.82 -22.91 -26.10
C MET A 12 7.99 -21.94 -25.87
N ILE A 13 8.97 -21.92 -26.76
CA ILE A 13 10.12 -20.99 -26.69
C ILE A 13 9.62 -19.54 -26.87
N LEU A 14 8.76 -19.30 -27.85
CA LEU A 14 8.18 -17.97 -28.06
C LEU A 14 7.39 -17.48 -26.84
N LEU A 15 6.58 -18.35 -26.25
CA LEU A 15 5.84 -18.04 -25.03
C LEU A 15 6.78 -17.82 -23.83
N LEU A 16 7.82 -18.63 -23.69
CA LEU A 16 8.83 -18.45 -22.63
C LEU A 16 9.48 -17.08 -22.74
N VAL A 17 9.99 -16.73 -23.92
CA VAL A 17 10.65 -15.44 -24.14
C VAL A 17 9.67 -14.28 -23.95
N GLY A 18 8.47 -14.38 -24.50
CA GLY A 18 7.44 -13.34 -24.40
C GLY A 18 7.00 -13.11 -22.95
N THR A 19 6.75 -14.17 -22.17
CA THR A 19 6.34 -14.05 -20.77
C THR A 19 7.51 -13.61 -19.87
N PHE A 20 8.75 -13.98 -20.19
CA PHE A 20 9.94 -13.47 -19.50
C PHE A 20 10.13 -11.96 -19.73
N ILE A 21 10.00 -11.49 -20.97
CA ILE A 21 10.07 -10.05 -21.26
C ILE A 21 8.96 -9.30 -20.53
N ALA A 22 7.74 -9.83 -20.57
CA ALA A 22 6.61 -9.24 -19.84
C ALA A 22 6.86 -9.16 -18.32
N ASN A 23 7.45 -10.22 -17.72
CA ASN A 23 7.88 -10.23 -16.32
C ASN A 23 8.91 -9.13 -16.03
N VAL A 24 9.97 -9.03 -16.84
CA VAL A 24 11.01 -8.00 -16.63
C VAL A 24 10.42 -6.59 -16.73
N VAL A 25 9.55 -6.32 -17.68
CA VAL A 25 8.91 -5.00 -17.84
C VAL A 25 7.98 -4.70 -16.64
N MET A 26 7.12 -5.67 -16.29
CA MET A 26 6.13 -5.49 -15.23
C MET A 26 6.78 -5.35 -13.85
N SER A 27 7.91 -6.02 -13.58
CA SER A 27 8.64 -5.91 -12.31
C SER A 27 9.11 -4.48 -11.97
N TYR A 28 9.23 -3.60 -12.96
CA TYR A 28 9.55 -2.18 -12.77
C TYR A 28 8.32 -1.27 -12.77
N GLN A 29 7.15 -1.76 -13.21
CA GLN A 29 5.91 -1.00 -13.26
C GLN A 29 5.02 -1.29 -12.07
N ASP A 30 4.78 -2.57 -11.80
CA ASP A 30 3.94 -3.06 -10.70
C ASP A 30 4.43 -4.43 -10.23
N VAL A 31 5.26 -4.42 -9.19
CA VAL A 31 5.85 -5.62 -8.58
C VAL A 31 4.78 -6.58 -8.05
N VAL A 32 3.65 -6.07 -7.56
CA VAL A 32 2.57 -6.89 -7.00
C VAL A 32 1.88 -7.68 -8.11
N THR A 33 1.50 -7.02 -9.18
CA THR A 33 0.91 -7.65 -10.38
C THR A 33 1.86 -8.68 -10.99
N ASP A 34 3.16 -8.34 -11.11
CA ASP A 34 4.19 -9.25 -11.63
C ASP A 34 4.34 -10.52 -10.78
N PHE A 35 4.31 -10.39 -9.47
CA PHE A 35 4.48 -11.51 -8.54
C PHE A 35 3.28 -12.45 -8.52
N PHE A 36 2.05 -11.93 -8.53
CA PHE A 36 0.84 -12.75 -8.32
C PHE A 36 0.19 -13.26 -9.60
N LEU A 37 0.36 -12.60 -10.75
CA LEU A 37 -0.29 -13.02 -11.98
C LEU A 37 0.54 -14.05 -12.76
N THR A 38 -0.06 -15.21 -12.98
CA THR A 38 0.53 -16.36 -13.71
C THR A 38 1.14 -16.02 -15.08
N PRO A 39 0.57 -15.14 -15.93
CA PRO A 39 1.17 -14.83 -17.22
C PRO A 39 2.61 -14.31 -17.12
N TYR A 40 2.96 -13.55 -16.10
CA TYR A 40 4.32 -13.02 -15.91
C TYR A 40 5.29 -14.07 -15.37
N ARG A 41 4.80 -15.16 -14.79
CA ARG A 41 5.61 -16.27 -14.23
C ARG A 41 5.59 -17.53 -15.08
N ALA A 42 4.84 -17.55 -16.18
CA ALA A 42 4.69 -18.74 -17.02
C ALA A 42 6.03 -19.24 -17.60
N TRP A 43 7.00 -18.37 -17.85
CA TRP A 43 8.33 -18.72 -18.35
C TRP A 43 9.10 -19.66 -17.40
N GLU A 44 8.90 -19.56 -16.09
CA GLU A 44 9.51 -20.43 -15.07
C GLU A 44 9.08 -21.90 -15.31
N PHE A 45 7.78 -22.12 -15.52
CA PHE A 45 7.21 -23.44 -15.79
C PHE A 45 7.55 -23.94 -17.18
N LEU A 46 7.60 -23.04 -18.18
CA LEU A 46 7.95 -23.39 -19.55
C LEU A 46 9.40 -23.85 -19.64
N GLY A 47 10.31 -23.26 -18.87
CA GLY A 47 11.71 -23.72 -18.76
C GLY A 47 11.79 -25.18 -18.31
N GLY A 48 11.11 -25.53 -17.23
CA GLY A 48 11.02 -26.92 -16.75
C GLY A 48 10.36 -27.86 -17.75
N SER A 49 9.31 -27.41 -18.44
CA SER A 49 8.60 -28.21 -19.44
C SER A 49 9.46 -28.50 -20.69
N LEU A 50 10.24 -27.52 -21.14
CA LEU A 50 11.21 -27.70 -22.23
C LEU A 50 12.32 -28.69 -21.85
N LEU A 51 12.82 -28.60 -20.63
CA LEU A 51 13.80 -29.54 -20.12
C LEU A 51 13.25 -30.96 -20.04
N ALA A 52 12.03 -31.11 -19.53
CA ALA A 52 11.35 -32.41 -19.47
C ALA A 52 11.12 -33.00 -20.85
N TRP A 53 10.73 -32.15 -21.83
CA TRP A 53 10.59 -32.60 -23.22
C TRP A 53 11.93 -33.02 -23.82
N TRP A 54 13.01 -32.29 -23.56
CA TRP A 54 14.37 -32.62 -24.02
C TRP A 54 14.84 -34.00 -23.56
N HIS A 55 14.41 -34.43 -22.37
CA HIS A 55 14.76 -35.73 -21.79
C HIS A 55 13.75 -36.86 -22.10
N TYR A 56 12.62 -36.53 -22.71
CA TYR A 56 11.51 -37.52 -22.90
C TYR A 56 11.91 -38.74 -23.69
N ASP A 57 12.79 -38.62 -24.68
CA ASP A 57 13.18 -39.73 -25.61
C ASP A 57 14.64 -40.19 -25.42
N LYS A 58 15.32 -39.71 -24.37
CA LYS A 58 16.70 -40.13 -24.12
C LYS A 58 16.74 -41.18 -23.03
N ASN A 59 17.15 -42.42 -23.43
CA ASN A 59 17.54 -43.44 -22.46
C ASN A 59 18.74 -42.94 -21.66
N HIS A 60 18.54 -42.65 -20.38
CA HIS A 60 19.62 -42.24 -19.50
C HIS A 60 20.50 -43.46 -19.15
N GLU A 61 21.72 -43.48 -19.68
CA GLU A 61 22.74 -44.41 -19.25
C GLU A 61 23.08 -44.14 -17.76
N GLU A 62 23.39 -45.19 -17.02
CA GLU A 62 23.68 -45.13 -15.57
C GLU A 62 24.96 -44.35 -15.24
N ASP A 63 25.85 -44.20 -16.20
CA ASP A 63 27.10 -43.43 -16.05
C ASP A 63 26.81 -41.91 -16.04
N VAL A 64 27.20 -41.23 -14.94
CA VAL A 64 27.05 -39.81 -14.78
C VAL A 64 28.30 -39.11 -15.33
N PRO A 65 28.23 -38.49 -16.52
CA PRO A 65 29.35 -37.74 -17.06
C PRO A 65 29.76 -36.62 -16.11
N LEU A 66 31.06 -36.29 -16.07
CA LEU A 66 31.62 -35.25 -15.19
C LEU A 66 30.93 -33.90 -15.33
N TYR A 67 30.42 -33.56 -16.52
CA TYR A 67 29.68 -32.32 -16.74
C TYR A 67 28.37 -32.26 -15.94
N ARG A 68 27.68 -33.39 -15.70
CA ARG A 68 26.43 -33.42 -14.90
C ARG A 68 26.69 -33.14 -13.42
N GLU A 69 27.85 -33.60 -12.90
CA GLU A 69 28.30 -33.23 -11.56
C GLU A 69 28.48 -31.71 -11.46
N SER A 70 29.19 -31.13 -12.43
CA SER A 70 29.45 -29.68 -12.48
C SER A 70 28.11 -28.89 -12.57
N LEU A 71 27.16 -29.34 -13.38
CA LEU A 71 25.83 -28.68 -13.47
C LEU A 71 25.07 -28.73 -12.15
N SER A 72 25.14 -29.86 -11.45
CA SER A 72 24.45 -30.01 -10.16
C SER A 72 25.05 -29.08 -9.08
N TRP A 73 26.39 -28.97 -9.01
CA TRP A 73 27.04 -28.03 -8.11
C TRP A 73 26.78 -26.56 -8.50
N ALA A 74 26.85 -26.24 -9.79
CA ALA A 74 26.53 -24.91 -10.28
C ALA A 74 25.08 -24.52 -9.95
N GLY A 75 24.14 -25.46 -10.10
CA GLY A 75 22.74 -25.25 -9.75
C GLY A 75 22.55 -24.96 -8.25
N LEU A 76 23.20 -25.72 -7.38
CA LEU A 76 23.18 -25.47 -5.94
C LEU A 76 23.77 -24.10 -5.57
N LEU A 77 24.90 -23.74 -6.21
CA LEU A 77 25.54 -22.44 -6.01
C LEU A 77 24.62 -21.28 -6.44
N LEU A 78 23.96 -21.39 -7.59
CA LEU A 78 23.02 -20.35 -8.04
C LEU A 78 21.83 -20.18 -7.09
N LEU A 79 21.29 -21.27 -6.52
CA LEU A 79 20.24 -21.19 -5.50
C LEU A 79 20.76 -20.51 -4.23
N ALA A 80 21.95 -20.88 -3.77
CA ALA A 80 22.57 -20.25 -2.60
C ALA A 80 22.84 -18.75 -2.82
N LEU A 81 23.33 -18.37 -4.00
CA LEU A 81 23.53 -16.98 -4.40
C LEU A 81 22.19 -16.22 -4.47
N GLY A 82 21.15 -16.84 -5.03
CA GLY A 82 19.80 -16.26 -5.05
C GLY A 82 19.31 -15.95 -3.62
N MET A 83 19.46 -16.87 -2.68
CA MET A 83 19.07 -16.65 -1.28
C MET A 83 19.91 -15.57 -0.58
N ALA A 84 21.18 -15.44 -0.94
CA ALA A 84 22.10 -14.48 -0.31
C ALA A 84 22.00 -13.05 -0.88
N LEU A 85 21.75 -12.93 -2.18
CA LEU A 85 21.82 -11.65 -2.90
C LEU A 85 20.47 -10.97 -3.13
N LEU A 86 19.34 -11.73 -3.07
CA LEU A 86 18.03 -11.17 -3.30
C LEU A 86 17.48 -10.59 -2.00
N GLY A 87 17.36 -9.25 -1.95
CA GLY A 87 16.86 -8.49 -0.81
C GLY A 87 15.46 -7.92 -1.03
N LYS A 88 14.83 -7.43 0.05
CA LYS A 88 13.46 -6.88 0.04
C LYS A 88 13.30 -5.61 -0.81
N ASP A 89 14.39 -4.84 -0.97
CA ASP A 89 14.37 -3.51 -1.60
C ASP A 89 14.56 -3.58 -3.13
N GLN A 90 14.60 -4.79 -3.68
CA GLN A 90 14.83 -5.00 -5.10
C GLN A 90 13.53 -5.42 -5.80
N PRO A 91 13.26 -4.93 -7.04
CA PRO A 91 12.15 -5.42 -7.82
C PRO A 91 12.33 -6.92 -8.14
N TYR A 92 11.46 -7.74 -7.56
CA TYR A 92 11.41 -9.19 -7.72
C TYR A 92 9.98 -9.62 -8.05
N PRO A 93 9.77 -10.55 -9.01
CA PRO A 93 10.75 -11.46 -9.62
C PRO A 93 11.66 -10.83 -10.70
N GLY A 94 11.13 -10.26 -11.78
CA GLY A 94 11.91 -9.69 -12.87
C GLY A 94 13.07 -10.60 -13.36
N TRP A 95 14.12 -10.02 -13.91
CA TRP A 95 15.30 -10.77 -14.37
C TRP A 95 16.06 -11.50 -13.23
N ARG A 96 15.83 -11.08 -11.99
CA ARG A 96 16.49 -11.69 -10.81
C ARG A 96 16.01 -13.10 -10.54
N ALA A 97 14.80 -13.44 -10.97
CA ALA A 97 14.27 -14.80 -10.89
C ALA A 97 15.04 -15.80 -11.77
N LEU A 98 15.87 -15.33 -12.70
CA LEU A 98 16.78 -16.22 -13.45
C LEU A 98 17.72 -16.99 -12.53
N LEU A 99 18.18 -16.42 -11.42
CA LEU A 99 19.10 -17.12 -10.50
C LEU A 99 18.47 -18.41 -9.93
N PRO A 100 17.31 -18.36 -9.23
CA PRO A 100 16.71 -19.58 -8.71
C PRO A 100 16.17 -20.50 -9.81
N VAL A 101 15.64 -19.97 -10.90
CA VAL A 101 15.10 -20.79 -12.00
C VAL A 101 16.22 -21.54 -12.72
N ALA A 102 17.29 -20.84 -13.13
CA ALA A 102 18.44 -21.49 -13.74
C ALA A 102 19.10 -22.50 -12.78
N GLY A 103 19.25 -22.13 -11.51
CA GLY A 103 19.75 -23.05 -10.48
C GLY A 103 18.94 -24.34 -10.40
N THR A 104 17.62 -24.24 -10.41
CA THR A 104 16.72 -25.40 -10.41
C THR A 104 16.86 -26.23 -11.69
N LEU A 105 16.87 -25.58 -12.86
CA LEU A 105 17.02 -26.28 -14.15
C LEU A 105 18.35 -27.04 -14.24
N LEU A 106 19.46 -26.43 -13.74
CA LEU A 106 20.76 -27.08 -13.71
C LEU A 106 20.78 -28.29 -12.76
N LEU A 107 20.14 -28.20 -11.60
CA LEU A 107 19.98 -29.35 -10.71
C LEU A 107 19.18 -30.47 -11.36
N MET A 108 18.12 -30.14 -12.08
CA MET A 108 17.30 -31.13 -12.81
C MET A 108 18.13 -31.78 -13.94
N GLU A 109 18.90 -31.01 -14.70
CA GLU A 109 19.78 -31.50 -15.77
C GLU A 109 20.90 -32.41 -15.22
N GLY A 110 21.43 -32.09 -14.03
CA GLY A 110 22.41 -32.93 -13.33
C GLY A 110 21.94 -34.38 -13.12
N GLY A 111 20.62 -34.58 -13.03
CA GLY A 111 20.02 -35.92 -12.97
C GLY A 111 20.22 -36.62 -11.62
N ARG A 112 19.65 -37.83 -11.49
CA ARG A 112 19.65 -38.59 -10.22
C ARG A 112 21.03 -39.07 -9.77
N GLY A 113 21.97 -39.25 -10.71
CA GLY A 113 23.29 -39.78 -10.44
C GLY A 113 24.25 -38.76 -9.80
N ALA A 114 24.09 -37.47 -10.09
CA ALA A 114 24.95 -36.41 -9.56
C ALA A 114 24.94 -36.38 -8.01
N TRP A 115 26.10 -36.12 -7.43
CA TRP A 115 26.33 -36.23 -5.97
C TRP A 115 25.36 -35.39 -5.15
N VAL A 116 25.17 -34.11 -5.52
CA VAL A 116 24.22 -33.19 -4.83
C VAL A 116 22.80 -33.78 -4.86
N ASN A 117 22.36 -34.24 -6.02
CA ASN A 117 21.01 -34.79 -6.21
C ASN A 117 20.85 -36.09 -5.42
N ARG A 118 21.86 -37.00 -5.49
CA ARG A 118 21.83 -38.30 -4.82
C ARG A 118 21.97 -38.21 -3.31
N LYS A 119 22.86 -37.36 -2.80
CA LYS A 119 23.19 -37.29 -1.37
C LYS A 119 22.40 -36.26 -0.61
N ILE A 120 22.11 -35.10 -1.21
CA ILE A 120 21.41 -33.98 -0.57
C ILE A 120 19.93 -34.03 -0.94
N LEU A 121 19.58 -33.89 -2.21
CA LEU A 121 18.17 -33.74 -2.63
C LEU A 121 17.36 -35.02 -2.50
N SER A 122 17.99 -36.21 -2.69
CA SER A 122 17.34 -37.51 -2.48
C SER A 122 17.36 -37.97 -1.01
N HIS A 123 17.91 -37.19 -0.09
CA HIS A 123 17.85 -37.53 1.32
C HIS A 123 16.39 -37.58 1.81
N PRO A 124 15.97 -38.59 2.59
CA PRO A 124 14.56 -38.75 3.00
C PRO A 124 13.93 -37.49 3.60
N VAL A 125 14.67 -36.72 4.37
CA VAL A 125 14.17 -35.44 4.94
C VAL A 125 13.88 -34.43 3.84
N MET A 126 14.78 -34.26 2.83
CA MET A 126 14.56 -33.31 1.73
C MET A 126 13.38 -33.73 0.85
N VAL A 127 13.27 -35.03 0.59
CA VAL A 127 12.11 -35.57 -0.15
C VAL A 127 10.83 -35.35 0.63
N TRP A 128 10.84 -35.56 1.95
CA TRP A 128 9.69 -35.32 2.81
C TRP A 128 9.29 -33.84 2.81
N VAL A 129 10.26 -32.92 2.97
CA VAL A 129 10.00 -31.46 2.87
C VAL A 129 9.41 -31.11 1.52
N GLY A 130 9.93 -31.67 0.43
CA GLY A 130 9.36 -31.49 -0.91
C GLY A 130 7.92 -31.95 -1.02
N LEU A 131 7.58 -33.11 -0.42
CA LEU A 131 6.22 -33.67 -0.46
C LEU A 131 5.21 -32.79 0.31
N ILE A 132 5.62 -32.17 1.40
CA ILE A 132 4.74 -31.30 2.20
C ILE A 132 4.81 -29.83 1.79
N SER A 133 5.70 -29.45 0.85
CA SER A 133 5.96 -28.04 0.50
C SER A 133 4.71 -27.30 0.00
N TYR A 134 3.86 -27.95 -0.78
CA TYR A 134 2.65 -27.33 -1.30
C TYR A 134 1.61 -27.02 -0.21
N PRO A 135 1.20 -27.95 0.66
CA PRO A 135 0.36 -27.61 1.80
C PRO A 135 1.02 -26.57 2.73
N LEU A 136 2.35 -26.62 2.94
CA LEU A 136 3.05 -25.66 3.75
C LEU A 136 2.93 -24.24 3.15
N TYR A 137 3.08 -24.11 1.85
CA TYR A 137 2.86 -22.84 1.14
C TYR A 137 1.42 -22.33 1.34
N LEU A 138 0.42 -23.20 1.35
CA LEU A 138 -0.96 -22.80 1.55
C LEU A 138 -1.26 -22.35 3.00
N PHE A 139 -0.63 -22.94 4.02
CA PHE A 139 -0.94 -22.65 5.42
C PHE A 139 -0.05 -21.59 6.06
N HIS A 140 1.22 -21.42 5.64
CA HIS A 140 2.13 -20.49 6.32
C HIS A 140 1.68 -19.05 6.21
N TRP A 141 1.22 -18.62 5.02
CA TRP A 141 0.81 -17.24 4.80
C TRP A 141 -0.48 -16.86 5.57
N PRO A 142 -1.58 -17.64 5.52
CA PRO A 142 -2.74 -17.39 6.35
C PRO A 142 -2.42 -17.37 7.86
N ALA A 143 -1.58 -18.29 8.34
CA ALA A 143 -1.20 -18.34 9.74
C ALA A 143 -0.47 -17.06 10.19
N LEU A 144 0.52 -16.62 9.41
CA LEU A 144 1.25 -15.38 9.68
C LEU A 144 0.37 -14.15 9.55
N SER A 145 -0.44 -14.06 8.48
CA SER A 145 -1.37 -12.95 8.27
C SER A 145 -2.40 -12.83 9.39
N PHE A 146 -2.93 -13.96 9.87
CA PHE A 146 -3.87 -13.98 10.99
C PHE A 146 -3.24 -13.41 12.28
N VAL A 147 -2.01 -13.80 12.58
CA VAL A 147 -1.28 -13.27 13.75
C VAL A 147 -1.06 -11.77 13.65
N HIS A 148 -0.65 -11.27 12.46
CA HIS A 148 -0.50 -9.83 12.23
C HIS A 148 -1.83 -9.07 12.36
N ILE A 149 -2.92 -9.63 11.86
CA ILE A 149 -4.27 -9.03 11.98
C ILE A 149 -4.71 -8.99 13.43
N VAL A 150 -4.49 -10.07 14.20
CA VAL A 150 -4.90 -10.15 15.62
C VAL A 150 -4.10 -9.18 16.47
N LYS A 151 -2.79 -9.06 16.24
CA LYS A 151 -1.91 -8.21 17.07
C LYS A 151 -1.83 -6.75 16.64
N GLY A 152 -2.34 -6.40 15.45
CA GLY A 152 -2.39 -5.02 14.97
C GLY A 152 -1.03 -4.38 14.68
N GLY A 153 0.07 -5.16 14.64
CA GLY A 153 1.43 -4.65 14.45
C GLY A 153 2.44 -5.76 14.26
N ALA A 154 3.71 -5.52 14.63
CA ALA A 154 4.76 -6.54 14.60
C ALA A 154 4.61 -7.52 15.78
N PRO A 155 4.22 -8.79 15.54
CA PRO A 155 4.07 -9.77 16.60
C PRO A 155 5.42 -10.13 17.24
N ALA A 156 5.40 -10.51 18.53
CA ALA A 156 6.58 -11.05 19.17
C ALA A 156 7.08 -12.32 18.47
N PRO A 157 8.40 -12.56 18.40
CA PRO A 157 8.99 -13.72 17.71
C PRO A 157 8.40 -15.06 18.15
N GLU A 158 8.05 -15.21 19.40
CA GLU A 158 7.48 -16.44 19.97
C GLU A 158 6.12 -16.77 19.35
N ILE A 159 5.31 -15.74 19.09
CA ILE A 159 3.99 -15.89 18.46
C ILE A 159 4.16 -16.26 16.97
N ILE A 160 5.14 -15.68 16.29
CA ILE A 160 5.48 -16.03 14.90
C ILE A 160 5.89 -17.51 14.81
N TRP A 161 6.77 -17.97 15.72
CA TRP A 161 7.18 -19.37 15.74
C TRP A 161 6.04 -20.33 16.09
N ALA A 162 5.15 -19.95 17.00
CA ALA A 162 3.96 -20.72 17.31
C ALA A 162 3.03 -20.83 16.09
N ALA A 163 2.80 -19.74 15.35
CA ALA A 163 2.01 -19.73 14.13
C ALA A 163 2.61 -20.62 13.03
N LEU A 164 3.92 -20.57 12.86
CA LEU A 164 4.63 -21.47 11.92
C LEU A 164 4.54 -22.95 12.36
N GLY A 165 4.59 -23.22 13.67
CA GLY A 165 4.35 -24.56 14.23
C GLY A 165 2.95 -25.07 13.93
N VAL A 166 1.92 -24.23 14.07
CA VAL A 166 0.53 -24.56 13.70
C VAL A 166 0.42 -24.79 12.21
N ALA A 167 1.02 -23.92 11.39
CA ALA A 167 1.03 -24.11 9.93
C ALA A 167 1.69 -25.43 9.53
N LEU A 168 2.80 -25.81 10.14
CA LEU A 168 3.48 -27.09 9.91
C LEU A 168 2.61 -28.29 10.34
N LEU A 169 1.96 -28.20 11.51
CA LEU A 169 1.03 -29.24 11.96
C LEU A 169 -0.11 -29.45 10.97
N LEU A 170 -0.79 -28.35 10.56
CA LEU A 170 -1.86 -28.40 9.57
C LEU A 170 -1.38 -28.96 8.22
N THR A 171 -0.17 -28.60 7.82
CA THR A 171 0.50 -29.12 6.62
C THR A 171 0.64 -30.63 6.66
N VAL A 172 1.21 -31.15 7.74
CA VAL A 172 1.43 -32.59 7.93
C VAL A 172 0.10 -33.35 7.95
N LEU A 173 -0.88 -32.84 8.70
CA LEU A 173 -2.23 -33.42 8.74
C LEU A 173 -2.87 -33.44 7.36
N THR A 174 -2.82 -32.32 6.64
CA THR A 174 -3.39 -32.20 5.27
C THR A 174 -2.71 -33.16 4.30
N TYR A 175 -1.37 -33.25 4.33
CA TYR A 175 -0.64 -34.17 3.47
C TYR A 175 -1.05 -35.64 3.70
N TYR A 176 -1.01 -36.12 4.96
CA TYR A 176 -1.27 -37.53 5.26
C TYR A 176 -2.74 -37.93 5.18
N PHE A 177 -3.66 -37.06 5.62
CA PHE A 177 -5.08 -37.39 5.73
C PHE A 177 -5.89 -37.01 4.50
N ILE A 178 -5.48 -35.98 3.76
CA ILE A 178 -6.24 -35.47 2.62
C ILE A 178 -5.47 -35.72 1.31
N GLU A 179 -4.32 -35.06 1.12
CA GLU A 179 -3.64 -35.03 -0.17
C GLU A 179 -3.22 -36.44 -0.64
N ARG A 180 -2.47 -37.17 0.21
CA ARG A 180 -1.99 -38.49 -0.11
C ARG A 180 -3.14 -39.50 -0.45
N LYS A 181 -4.30 -39.36 0.22
CA LYS A 181 -5.45 -40.21 -0.01
C LYS A 181 -6.23 -39.84 -1.26
N LEU A 182 -6.41 -38.52 -1.52
CA LEU A 182 -7.19 -38.04 -2.66
C LEU A 182 -6.42 -38.08 -3.98
N ARG A 183 -5.10 -37.81 -3.96
CA ARG A 183 -4.24 -37.75 -5.15
C ARG A 183 -4.34 -39.01 -6.03
N HIS A 184 -4.51 -40.16 -5.43
CA HIS A 184 -4.57 -41.45 -6.14
C HIS A 184 -5.99 -42.05 -6.19
N ASN A 185 -6.97 -41.37 -5.61
CA ASN A 185 -8.35 -41.87 -5.60
C ASN A 185 -9.06 -41.47 -6.90
N LYS A 186 -9.42 -42.49 -7.69
CA LYS A 186 -10.18 -42.36 -8.95
C LYS A 186 -11.69 -42.47 -8.77
N GLY A 187 -12.20 -42.40 -7.54
CA GLY A 187 -13.63 -42.47 -7.25
C GLY A 187 -14.39 -41.28 -7.85
N ALA A 188 -15.52 -41.54 -8.48
CA ALA A 188 -16.36 -40.56 -9.15
C ALA A 188 -16.86 -39.44 -8.18
N TRP A 189 -16.85 -39.70 -6.86
CA TRP A 189 -17.27 -38.77 -5.83
C TRP A 189 -16.22 -37.66 -5.51
N VAL A 190 -14.95 -37.90 -5.86
CA VAL A 190 -13.84 -36.96 -5.48
C VAL A 190 -14.02 -35.60 -6.11
N LEU A 191 -14.30 -35.57 -7.42
CA LEU A 191 -14.47 -34.29 -8.13
C LEU A 191 -15.69 -33.52 -7.62
N PRO A 192 -16.89 -34.11 -7.47
CA PRO A 192 -18.04 -33.41 -6.88
C PRO A 192 -17.75 -32.90 -5.44
N ALA A 193 -17.05 -33.68 -4.61
CA ALA A 193 -16.70 -33.28 -3.25
C ALA A 193 -15.76 -32.07 -3.24
N LEU A 194 -14.74 -32.02 -4.11
CA LEU A 194 -13.83 -30.90 -4.24
C LEU A 194 -14.55 -29.65 -4.76
N VAL A 195 -15.42 -29.77 -5.76
CA VAL A 195 -16.24 -28.66 -6.26
C VAL A 195 -17.17 -28.15 -5.16
N GLY A 196 -17.83 -29.06 -4.43
CA GLY A 196 -18.67 -28.66 -3.29
C GLY A 196 -17.91 -27.91 -2.21
N ALA A 197 -16.73 -28.39 -1.81
CA ALA A 197 -15.87 -27.72 -0.85
C ALA A 197 -15.44 -26.32 -1.35
N PHE A 198 -15.08 -26.20 -2.62
CA PHE A 198 -14.72 -24.92 -3.25
C PHE A 198 -15.90 -23.94 -3.23
N LEU A 199 -17.10 -24.38 -3.60
CA LEU A 199 -18.30 -23.54 -3.60
C LEU A 199 -18.69 -23.10 -2.19
N ILE A 200 -18.60 -23.99 -1.20
CA ILE A 200 -18.87 -23.66 0.20
C ILE A 200 -17.88 -22.62 0.72
N THR A 201 -16.58 -22.84 0.48
CA THR A 201 -15.53 -21.93 0.94
C THR A 201 -15.63 -20.57 0.23
N GLY A 202 -15.85 -20.59 -1.10
CA GLY A 202 -16.02 -19.38 -1.89
C GLY A 202 -17.29 -18.60 -1.51
N GLY A 203 -18.40 -19.31 -1.28
CA GLY A 203 -19.66 -18.71 -0.80
C GLY A 203 -19.51 -18.06 0.58
N PHE A 204 -18.85 -18.74 1.51
CA PHE A 204 -18.54 -18.19 2.84
C PHE A 204 -17.65 -16.96 2.74
N ALA A 205 -16.57 -17.01 1.97
CA ALA A 205 -15.67 -15.88 1.75
C ALA A 205 -16.41 -14.68 1.12
N SER A 206 -17.30 -14.95 0.15
CA SER A 206 -18.13 -13.92 -0.46
C SER A 206 -19.10 -13.29 0.53
N ALA A 207 -19.75 -14.07 1.39
CA ALA A 207 -20.66 -13.57 2.42
C ALA A 207 -19.92 -12.70 3.45
N VAL A 208 -18.69 -13.05 3.83
CA VAL A 208 -17.83 -12.21 4.68
C VAL A 208 -17.46 -10.93 3.95
N TRP A 209 -17.05 -10.99 2.68
CA TRP A 209 -16.65 -9.84 1.88
C TRP A 209 -17.80 -8.86 1.64
N LEU A 210 -19.00 -9.36 1.38
CA LEU A 210 -20.22 -8.55 1.21
C LEU A 210 -20.73 -7.96 2.53
N GLY A 211 -20.14 -8.35 3.67
CA GLY A 211 -20.50 -7.85 5.00
C GLY A 211 -21.78 -8.48 5.58
N GLU A 212 -22.27 -9.58 4.99
CA GLU A 212 -23.40 -10.36 5.52
C GLU A 212 -23.03 -11.09 6.83
N ILE A 213 -21.76 -11.47 6.96
CA ILE A 213 -21.20 -12.07 8.17
C ILE A 213 -20.26 -11.05 8.82
N ARG A 214 -20.72 -10.43 9.89
CA ARG A 214 -19.95 -9.42 10.65
C ARG A 214 -19.65 -9.93 12.06
N PRO A 215 -18.48 -9.57 12.64
CA PRO A 215 -18.19 -9.88 14.02
C PRO A 215 -19.19 -9.15 14.94
N HIS A 216 -19.69 -9.84 15.95
CA HIS A 216 -20.54 -9.24 16.99
C HIS A 216 -19.66 -8.41 17.94
N LEU A 217 -19.72 -7.09 17.80
CA LEU A 217 -19.06 -6.16 18.71
C LEU A 217 -20.00 -5.85 19.87
N HIS A 218 -19.69 -6.37 21.05
CA HIS A 218 -20.59 -6.31 22.20
C HIS A 218 -20.67 -4.95 22.88
N SER A 219 -19.62 -4.09 22.76
CA SER A 219 -19.64 -2.77 23.37
C SER A 219 -19.89 -1.67 22.33
N ARG A 220 -20.61 -0.61 22.75
CA ARG A 220 -20.82 0.59 21.96
C ARG A 220 -19.49 1.23 21.57
N GLU A 221 -18.55 1.24 22.48
CA GLU A 221 -17.22 1.79 22.28
C GLU A 221 -16.46 1.07 21.14
N LEU A 222 -16.43 -0.26 21.15
CA LEU A 222 -15.84 -1.05 20.05
C LEU A 222 -16.51 -0.79 18.70
N GLN A 223 -17.83 -0.58 18.70
CA GLN A 223 -18.54 -0.24 17.48
C GLN A 223 -18.11 1.13 16.94
N GLU A 224 -17.87 2.12 17.81
CA GLU A 224 -17.38 3.43 17.40
C GLU A 224 -15.96 3.36 16.85
N TYR A 225 -15.06 2.58 17.44
CA TYR A 225 -13.72 2.34 16.89
C TYR A 225 -13.77 1.63 15.54
N ALA A 226 -14.64 0.62 15.40
CA ALA A 226 -14.80 -0.07 14.13
C ALA A 226 -15.37 0.84 13.03
N ARG A 227 -16.31 1.74 13.38
CA ARG A 227 -16.84 2.75 12.45
C ARG A 227 -15.80 3.80 12.09
N ALA A 228 -14.98 4.23 13.07
CA ALA A 228 -13.94 5.21 12.84
C ALA A 228 -12.91 4.74 11.82
N SER A 229 -12.55 3.45 11.90
CA SER A 229 -11.54 2.87 11.02
C SER A 229 -11.96 2.93 9.55
N GLY A 230 -11.27 3.79 8.77
CA GLY A 230 -11.54 3.96 7.35
C GLY A 230 -12.75 4.83 7.01
N GLU A 231 -13.25 5.66 7.94
CA GLU A 231 -14.28 6.64 7.66
C GLU A 231 -13.71 7.84 6.89
N HIS A 232 -13.71 7.72 5.55
CA HIS A 232 -13.18 8.72 4.61
C HIS A 232 -14.25 9.22 3.62
N ASN A 233 -15.49 9.45 4.08
CA ASN A 233 -16.61 9.90 3.25
C ASN A 233 -16.50 11.41 2.93
N TYR A 234 -15.32 11.84 2.47
CA TYR A 234 -15.07 13.27 2.23
C TYR A 234 -15.83 13.83 1.04
N PHE A 235 -16.05 13.02 0.00
CA PHE A 235 -16.64 13.44 -1.27
C PHE A 235 -18.17 13.48 -1.28
N ASP A 236 -18.81 13.02 -0.21
CA ASP A 236 -20.28 12.95 -0.15
C ASP A 236 -20.91 14.32 -0.44
N GLY A 237 -21.84 14.36 -1.45
CA GLY A 237 -22.60 15.53 -1.84
C GLY A 237 -21.85 16.59 -2.63
N TYR A 238 -20.66 16.30 -3.09
CA TYR A 238 -19.99 17.10 -4.09
C TYR A 238 -20.34 16.65 -5.50
N THR A 239 -20.51 17.58 -6.42
CA THR A 239 -20.51 17.27 -7.85
C THR A 239 -19.08 17.03 -8.29
N THR A 240 -18.90 16.06 -9.20
CA THR A 240 -17.56 15.66 -9.63
C THR A 240 -17.42 15.89 -11.12
N GLU A 241 -16.43 16.68 -11.54
CA GLU A 241 -16.08 16.94 -12.92
C GLU A 241 -14.65 16.47 -13.20
N ARG A 242 -14.41 15.95 -14.40
CA ARG A 242 -13.09 15.47 -14.77
C ARG A 242 -12.22 16.62 -15.27
N PHE A 243 -11.15 16.93 -14.54
CA PHE A 243 -10.17 17.94 -14.95
C PHE A 243 -9.13 17.36 -15.92
N SER A 244 -8.63 16.15 -15.60
CA SER A 244 -7.64 15.44 -16.42
C SER A 244 -7.88 13.94 -16.39
N LYS A 245 -6.95 13.15 -16.94
CA LYS A 245 -7.02 11.68 -16.83
C LYS A 245 -7.00 11.22 -15.38
N ASP A 246 -6.21 11.87 -14.54
CA ASP A 246 -5.88 11.43 -13.18
C ASP A 246 -6.49 12.32 -12.09
N ILE A 247 -6.97 13.53 -12.42
CA ILE A 247 -7.53 14.48 -11.45
C ILE A 247 -9.01 14.78 -11.74
N TRP A 248 -9.79 14.76 -10.66
CA TRP A 248 -11.19 15.16 -10.64
C TRP A 248 -11.34 16.42 -9.81
N LEU A 249 -12.18 17.34 -10.26
CA LEU A 249 -12.65 18.48 -9.47
C LEU A 249 -13.89 18.09 -8.71
N HIS A 250 -13.95 18.50 -7.46
CA HIS A 250 -15.14 18.34 -6.63
C HIS A 250 -15.68 19.72 -6.27
N GLU A 251 -16.95 19.95 -6.54
CA GLU A 251 -17.57 21.25 -6.36
C GLU A 251 -18.84 21.17 -5.51
N ALA A 252 -19.05 22.18 -4.67
CA ALA A 252 -20.28 22.38 -3.90
C ALA A 252 -20.60 23.87 -3.79
N GLY A 253 -21.89 24.20 -3.63
CA GLY A 253 -22.38 25.57 -3.52
C GLY A 253 -22.96 26.13 -4.82
N GLU A 254 -23.44 27.35 -4.76
CA GLU A 254 -24.06 28.06 -5.87
C GLU A 254 -23.03 28.75 -6.78
N ASP A 255 -23.47 29.35 -7.89
CA ASP A 255 -22.58 30.01 -8.85
C ASP A 255 -22.21 31.43 -8.40
N GLY A 256 -21.43 31.56 -7.37
CA GLY A 256 -20.94 32.81 -6.76
C GLY A 256 -19.40 32.92 -6.75
N PRO A 257 -18.84 33.76 -5.89
CA PRO A 257 -17.39 33.81 -5.63
C PRO A 257 -16.89 32.44 -5.22
N LYS A 258 -15.69 32.07 -5.69
CA LYS A 258 -15.14 30.72 -5.49
C LYS A 258 -14.01 30.71 -4.46
N THR A 259 -14.03 29.72 -3.56
CA THR A 259 -12.85 29.29 -2.81
C THR A 259 -12.27 28.05 -3.46
N LEU A 260 -11.01 28.13 -3.93
CA LEU A 260 -10.28 27.02 -4.51
C LEU A 260 -9.42 26.35 -3.44
N PHE A 261 -9.68 25.09 -3.18
CA PHE A 261 -8.88 24.22 -2.30
C PHE A 261 -7.93 23.38 -3.16
N ILE A 262 -6.65 23.39 -2.83
CA ILE A 262 -5.59 22.72 -3.58
C ILE A 262 -4.82 21.81 -2.64
N GLY A 263 -4.56 20.56 -3.02
CA GLY A 263 -3.71 19.69 -2.25
C GLY A 263 -3.90 18.20 -2.43
N ASP A 264 -3.46 17.48 -1.41
CA ASP A 264 -3.60 16.03 -1.30
C ASP A 264 -4.83 15.58 -0.49
N SER A 265 -4.79 14.40 0.09
CA SER A 265 -5.86 13.89 0.98
C SER A 265 -6.10 14.77 2.21
N HIS A 266 -5.12 15.56 2.65
CA HIS A 266 -5.29 16.53 3.73
C HIS A 266 -6.12 17.75 3.31
N ALA A 267 -6.15 18.08 2.02
CA ALA A 267 -7.13 19.04 1.51
C ALA A 267 -8.51 18.39 1.35
N GLN A 268 -8.58 17.12 0.93
CA GLN A 268 -9.84 16.39 0.82
C GLN A 268 -10.55 16.26 2.16
N GLN A 269 -9.84 16.02 3.24
CA GLN A 269 -10.46 15.91 4.56
C GLN A 269 -11.15 17.21 5.04
N CYS A 270 -10.89 18.37 4.42
CA CYS A 270 -11.60 19.61 4.73
C CYS A 270 -13.05 19.62 4.19
N MET A 271 -13.33 18.80 3.20
CA MET A 271 -14.60 18.82 2.44
C MET A 271 -15.85 18.68 3.32
N PRO A 272 -15.94 17.79 4.32
CA PRO A 272 -17.16 17.65 5.13
C PRO A 272 -17.56 18.93 5.89
N ARG A 273 -16.57 19.69 6.40
CA ARG A 273 -16.86 20.96 7.09
C ARG A 273 -17.33 22.04 6.11
N ILE A 274 -16.63 22.18 5.01
CA ILE A 274 -16.96 23.16 3.97
C ILE A 274 -18.36 22.89 3.41
N ARG A 275 -18.67 21.62 3.15
CA ARG A 275 -20.00 21.23 2.71
C ARG A 275 -21.10 21.59 3.73
N LYS A 276 -20.89 21.31 5.02
CA LYS A 276 -21.83 21.69 6.08
C LYS A 276 -22.14 23.19 6.04
N LEU A 277 -21.09 24.04 5.94
CA LEU A 277 -21.26 25.49 5.91
C LEU A 277 -21.97 26.00 4.65
N ILE A 278 -21.89 25.25 3.56
CA ILE A 278 -22.65 25.53 2.33
C ILE A 278 -24.12 25.11 2.51
N GLU A 279 -24.36 23.90 3.00
CA GLU A 279 -25.70 23.33 3.18
C GLU A 279 -26.54 24.10 4.19
N ASP A 280 -25.96 24.62 5.26
CA ASP A 280 -26.63 25.42 6.27
C ASP A 280 -26.75 26.91 5.89
N GLY A 281 -26.29 27.30 4.70
CA GLY A 281 -26.35 28.66 4.17
C GLY A 281 -25.35 29.63 4.77
N SER A 282 -24.48 29.21 5.68
CA SER A 282 -23.50 30.07 6.35
C SER A 282 -22.46 30.66 5.39
N SER A 283 -22.16 29.96 4.28
CA SER A 283 -21.24 30.42 3.24
C SER A 283 -21.80 31.51 2.30
N GLY A 284 -23.07 31.87 2.44
CA GLY A 284 -23.78 32.69 1.47
C GLY A 284 -23.88 31.97 0.12
N ASN A 285 -23.60 32.70 -0.97
CA ASN A 285 -23.61 32.15 -2.35
C ASN A 285 -22.25 31.67 -2.81
N ARG A 286 -21.30 31.42 -1.89
CA ARG A 286 -19.93 31.03 -2.23
C ARG A 286 -19.85 29.57 -2.69
N LYS A 287 -19.11 29.34 -3.78
CA LYS A 287 -18.79 28.00 -4.31
C LYS A 287 -17.45 27.52 -3.79
N ALA A 288 -17.37 26.27 -3.35
CA ALA A 288 -16.12 25.60 -3.07
C ALA A 288 -15.72 24.68 -4.25
N THR A 289 -14.50 24.80 -4.71
CA THR A 289 -13.92 23.95 -5.76
C THR A 289 -12.64 23.30 -5.19
N PHE A 290 -12.55 21.97 -5.28
CA PHE A 290 -11.41 21.21 -4.79
C PHE A 290 -10.63 20.60 -5.95
N LEU A 291 -9.37 21.02 -6.10
CA LEU A 291 -8.35 20.43 -6.98
C LEU A 291 -7.44 19.55 -6.12
N THR A 292 -7.79 18.28 -5.98
CA THR A 292 -7.11 17.40 -5.01
C THR A 292 -6.87 16.00 -5.56
N ILE A 293 -5.75 15.41 -5.18
CA ILE A 293 -5.44 14.01 -5.42
C ILE A 293 -4.43 13.51 -4.36
N GLY A 294 -4.64 12.31 -3.83
CA GLY A 294 -3.75 11.72 -2.83
C GLY A 294 -2.31 11.53 -3.34
N LEU A 295 -1.33 11.74 -2.47
CA LEU A 295 0.09 11.57 -2.75
C LEU A 295 0.66 12.48 -3.86
N VAL A 296 0.01 13.60 -4.16
CA VAL A 296 0.51 14.62 -5.08
C VAL A 296 0.85 15.89 -4.30
N LEU A 297 2.09 16.35 -4.43
CA LEU A 297 2.58 17.54 -3.76
C LEU A 297 2.04 18.81 -4.45
N PRO A 298 1.33 19.72 -3.75
CA PRO A 298 0.75 20.92 -4.36
C PRO A 298 1.81 22.06 -4.50
N VAL A 299 2.97 21.73 -5.03
CA VAL A 299 4.06 22.66 -5.35
C VAL A 299 4.24 22.65 -6.86
N PRO A 300 4.06 23.81 -7.55
CA PRO A 300 4.26 23.88 -9.00
C PRO A 300 5.67 23.46 -9.41
N GLY A 301 5.78 22.63 -10.46
CA GLY A 301 7.08 22.15 -10.95
C GLY A 301 7.74 21.06 -10.09
N ALA A 302 7.06 20.54 -9.07
CA ALA A 302 7.55 19.38 -8.35
C ALA A 302 7.39 18.10 -9.19
N ASP A 303 8.34 17.17 -9.03
CA ASP A 303 8.29 15.81 -9.55
C ASP A 303 7.98 14.82 -8.43
N GLY A 304 7.30 13.72 -8.76
CA GLY A 304 6.94 12.70 -7.79
C GLY A 304 6.55 11.36 -8.43
N PRO A 305 6.19 10.36 -7.62
CA PRO A 305 5.84 9.01 -8.10
C PRO A 305 4.70 8.97 -9.12
N LEU A 306 3.77 9.93 -9.02
CA LEU A 306 2.64 10.09 -9.93
C LEU A 306 2.90 11.25 -10.90
N ALA A 307 3.89 11.11 -11.78
CA ALA A 307 4.41 12.19 -12.61
C ALA A 307 3.34 12.91 -13.44
N ALA A 308 2.42 12.18 -14.07
CA ALA A 308 1.33 12.77 -14.86
C ALA A 308 0.38 13.58 -13.97
N ALA A 309 -0.04 13.05 -12.83
CA ALA A 309 -0.89 13.75 -11.89
C ALA A 309 -0.19 14.97 -11.26
N GLN A 310 1.14 14.90 -11.05
CA GLN A 310 1.93 16.01 -10.53
C GLN A 310 1.99 17.18 -11.55
N GLN A 311 2.12 16.88 -12.84
CA GLN A 311 2.05 17.87 -13.91
C GLN A 311 0.65 18.47 -14.05
N ASP A 312 -0.39 17.62 -13.97
CA ASP A 312 -1.78 18.07 -14.00
C ASP A 312 -2.14 18.95 -12.81
N MET A 313 -1.63 18.63 -11.61
CA MET A 313 -1.76 19.50 -10.43
C MET A 313 -1.13 20.88 -10.68
N SER A 314 0.09 20.92 -11.19
CA SER A 314 0.78 22.17 -11.52
C SER A 314 0.01 23.02 -12.54
N ARG A 315 -0.54 22.37 -13.58
CA ARG A 315 -1.42 23.00 -14.58
C ARG A 315 -2.69 23.53 -13.94
N GLY A 316 -3.38 22.73 -13.13
CA GLY A 316 -4.61 23.11 -12.46
C GLY A 316 -4.43 24.28 -11.49
N ILE A 317 -3.31 24.33 -10.77
CA ILE A 317 -2.96 25.49 -9.93
C ILE A 317 -2.85 26.77 -10.78
N ALA A 318 -2.19 26.70 -11.94
CA ALA A 318 -2.05 27.83 -12.84
C ALA A 318 -3.38 28.27 -13.46
N GLU A 319 -4.16 27.33 -14.00
CA GLU A 319 -5.42 27.61 -14.70
C GLU A 319 -6.51 28.09 -13.72
N LEU A 320 -6.83 27.29 -12.69
CA LEU A 320 -7.91 27.60 -11.76
C LEU A 320 -7.53 28.73 -10.82
N GLY A 321 -6.26 28.81 -10.40
CA GLY A 321 -5.78 29.91 -9.56
C GLY A 321 -5.86 31.28 -10.21
N THR A 322 -5.95 31.36 -11.53
CA THR A 322 -6.12 32.64 -12.27
C THR A 322 -7.57 32.96 -12.62
N ASP A 323 -8.52 32.03 -12.39
CA ASP A 323 -9.96 32.28 -12.63
C ASP A 323 -10.39 33.56 -11.86
N PRO A 324 -11.00 34.56 -12.54
CA PRO A 324 -11.48 35.78 -11.90
C PRO A 324 -12.55 35.55 -10.82
N LYS A 325 -13.32 34.46 -10.92
CA LYS A 325 -14.32 34.07 -9.91
C LYS A 325 -13.69 33.56 -8.60
N VAL A 326 -12.43 33.05 -8.66
CA VAL A 326 -11.68 32.61 -7.48
C VAL A 326 -11.11 33.81 -6.76
N ASP A 327 -11.62 34.15 -5.60
CA ASP A 327 -11.12 35.21 -4.74
C ASP A 327 -10.37 34.70 -3.51
N ARG A 328 -10.53 33.40 -3.17
CA ARG A 328 -9.83 32.73 -2.06
C ARG A 328 -9.15 31.45 -2.56
N ILE A 329 -7.95 31.20 -2.06
CA ILE A 329 -7.17 29.98 -2.35
C ILE A 329 -6.73 29.39 -1.02
N VAL A 330 -6.96 28.11 -0.83
CA VAL A 330 -6.54 27.34 0.35
C VAL A 330 -5.63 26.22 -0.11
N VAL A 331 -4.40 26.18 0.38
CA VAL A 331 -3.44 25.11 0.08
C VAL A 331 -3.23 24.27 1.33
N ALA A 332 -3.44 22.96 1.21
CA ALA A 332 -3.31 22.01 2.30
C ALA A 332 -2.65 20.73 1.82
N ALA A 333 -1.71 20.20 2.59
CA ALA A 333 -1.08 18.91 2.29
C ALA A 333 -0.53 18.26 3.56
N ASN A 334 -0.20 16.98 3.47
CA ASN A 334 0.57 16.31 4.50
C ASN A 334 2.05 16.75 4.42
N TRP A 335 2.32 17.99 4.83
CA TRP A 335 3.66 18.59 4.76
C TRP A 335 4.70 17.73 5.49
N LYS A 336 4.32 17.11 6.62
CA LYS A 336 5.18 16.21 7.38
C LYS A 336 5.60 14.99 6.57
N TYR A 337 4.70 14.42 5.78
CA TYR A 337 5.02 13.30 4.91
C TYR A 337 5.96 13.72 3.77
N PHE A 338 5.61 14.78 3.05
CA PHE A 338 6.37 15.22 1.88
C PHE A 338 7.79 15.69 2.20
N PHE A 339 7.97 16.40 3.32
CA PHE A 339 9.28 16.86 3.76
C PHE A 339 9.99 15.91 4.75
N GLY A 340 9.35 14.82 5.12
CA GLY A 340 9.88 13.78 6.00
C GLY A 340 10.09 12.45 5.29
N ILE A 341 9.38 11.43 5.77
CA ILE A 341 9.56 10.03 5.34
C ILE A 341 9.28 9.77 3.85
N GLY A 342 8.44 10.59 3.21
CA GLY A 342 8.15 10.52 1.77
C GLY A 342 9.11 11.34 0.91
N GLY A 343 9.91 12.20 1.51
CA GLY A 343 10.67 13.25 0.82
C GLY A 343 11.69 12.75 -0.22
N GLU A 344 12.18 11.53 -0.09
CA GLU A 344 13.07 10.95 -1.10
C GLU A 344 12.40 10.70 -2.46
N LYS A 345 11.08 10.55 -2.45
CA LYS A 345 10.28 10.26 -3.64
C LYS A 345 9.92 11.50 -4.46
N TYR A 346 10.04 12.68 -3.87
CA TYR A 346 9.67 13.96 -4.48
C TYR A 346 10.89 14.83 -4.71
N ARG A 347 10.88 15.59 -5.81
CA ARG A 347 11.99 16.46 -6.20
C ARG A 347 11.46 17.82 -6.64
N VAL A 348 12.26 18.85 -6.36
CA VAL A 348 12.10 20.19 -6.92
C VAL A 348 13.47 20.62 -7.44
N ASP A 349 13.53 21.07 -8.69
CA ASP A 349 14.79 21.38 -9.38
C ASP A 349 15.81 20.22 -9.32
N GLY A 350 15.32 18.97 -9.44
CA GLY A 350 16.13 17.75 -9.38
C GLY A 350 16.62 17.35 -7.97
N LYS A 351 16.34 18.16 -6.93
CA LYS A 351 16.77 17.93 -5.54
C LYS A 351 15.67 17.22 -4.75
N ALA A 352 16.00 16.15 -4.03
CA ALA A 352 15.03 15.42 -3.22
C ALA A 352 14.57 16.25 -2.01
N LEU A 353 13.29 16.20 -1.68
CA LEU A 353 12.73 16.94 -0.54
C LEU A 353 13.24 16.46 0.82
N SER A 354 13.81 15.26 0.90
CA SER A 354 14.51 14.76 2.10
C SER A 354 15.82 15.49 2.38
N THR A 355 16.35 16.26 1.41
CA THR A 355 17.55 17.10 1.59
C THR A 355 17.19 18.53 1.99
N LYS A 356 18.11 19.19 2.68
CA LYS A 356 17.93 20.59 3.07
C LYS A 356 17.70 21.49 1.84
N GLU A 357 18.50 21.31 0.79
CA GLU A 357 18.43 22.07 -0.46
C GLU A 357 17.11 21.85 -1.19
N GLY A 358 16.59 20.62 -1.23
CA GLY A 358 15.30 20.29 -1.84
C GLY A 358 14.13 20.86 -1.05
N THR A 359 14.18 20.76 0.28
CA THR A 359 13.20 21.40 1.18
C THR A 359 13.14 22.92 0.96
N GLU A 360 14.30 23.59 0.92
CA GLU A 360 14.39 25.02 0.70
C GLU A 360 13.86 25.44 -0.67
N ALA A 361 14.21 24.70 -1.71
CA ALA A 361 13.71 24.95 -3.07
C ALA A 361 12.19 24.82 -3.12
N ALA A 362 11.63 23.78 -2.52
CA ALA A 362 10.19 23.55 -2.51
C ALA A 362 9.42 24.64 -1.74
N ILE A 363 9.91 25.04 -0.55
CA ILE A 363 9.29 26.12 0.23
C ILE A 363 9.35 27.43 -0.56
N THR A 364 10.49 27.78 -1.13
CA THR A 364 10.68 29.00 -1.91
C THR A 364 9.72 29.04 -3.08
N LEU A 365 9.60 27.96 -3.84
CA LEU A 365 8.75 27.86 -5.02
C LEU A 365 7.26 27.92 -4.64
N LEU A 366 6.85 27.20 -3.60
CA LEU A 366 5.48 27.26 -3.05
C LEU A 366 5.14 28.70 -2.64
N MET A 367 5.95 29.33 -1.80
CA MET A 367 5.70 30.66 -1.29
C MET A 367 5.71 31.73 -2.39
N HIS A 368 6.55 31.57 -3.40
CA HIS A 368 6.54 32.47 -4.58
C HIS A 368 5.24 32.32 -5.38
N SER A 369 4.80 31.09 -5.62
CA SER A 369 3.53 30.83 -6.30
C SER A 369 2.34 31.43 -5.55
N LEU A 370 2.27 31.21 -4.24
CA LEU A 370 1.21 31.76 -3.39
C LEU A 370 1.22 33.28 -3.32
N GLN A 371 2.40 33.90 -3.26
CA GLN A 371 2.55 35.34 -3.31
C GLN A 371 2.02 35.92 -4.63
N GLY A 372 2.20 35.24 -5.75
CA GLY A 372 1.64 35.64 -7.03
C GLY A 372 0.11 35.74 -7.03
N PHE A 373 -0.58 34.92 -6.25
CA PHE A 373 -2.03 35.03 -6.07
C PHE A 373 -2.41 36.20 -5.16
N VAL A 374 -1.66 36.43 -4.05
CA VAL A 374 -1.85 37.60 -3.18
C VAL A 374 -1.70 38.91 -3.97
N GLN A 375 -0.70 39.00 -4.85
CA GLN A 375 -0.48 40.21 -5.69
C GLN A 375 -1.61 40.44 -6.72
N ARG A 376 -2.36 39.38 -7.07
CA ARG A 376 -3.58 39.47 -7.90
C ARG A 376 -4.84 39.77 -7.08
N GLY A 377 -4.70 40.14 -5.80
CA GLY A 377 -5.80 40.50 -4.92
C GLY A 377 -6.57 39.31 -4.31
N LYS A 378 -6.06 38.08 -4.45
CA LYS A 378 -6.72 36.90 -3.86
C LYS A 378 -6.31 36.74 -2.41
N LYS A 379 -7.23 36.29 -1.56
CA LYS A 379 -6.96 35.92 -0.17
C LYS A 379 -6.41 34.49 -0.13
N VAL A 380 -5.17 34.33 0.28
CA VAL A 380 -4.48 33.03 0.24
C VAL A 380 -4.30 32.49 1.66
N TYR A 381 -4.67 31.23 1.84
CA TYR A 381 -4.54 30.50 3.10
C TYR A 381 -3.59 29.31 2.90
N LEU A 382 -2.71 29.11 3.86
CA LEU A 382 -1.87 27.91 3.96
C LEU A 382 -2.28 27.15 5.22
N LEU A 383 -2.89 25.97 5.03
CA LEU A 383 -3.25 25.08 6.11
C LEU A 383 -2.05 24.20 6.47
N LEU A 384 -1.63 24.27 7.72
CA LEU A 384 -0.57 23.42 8.26
C LEU A 384 -1.07 21.97 8.45
N SER A 385 -0.14 21.05 8.63
CA SER A 385 -0.48 19.63 8.87
C SER A 385 -1.19 19.45 10.21
N ILE A 386 -2.17 18.60 10.23
CA ILE A 386 -2.75 18.07 11.48
C ILE A 386 -1.70 17.19 12.18
N PRO A 387 -1.81 16.97 13.49
CA PRO A 387 -1.02 15.95 14.18
C PRO A 387 -1.21 14.57 13.55
N THR A 388 -0.14 13.81 13.38
CA THR A 388 -0.16 12.47 12.80
C THR A 388 0.64 11.50 13.64
N SER A 389 0.11 10.31 13.93
CA SER A 389 0.81 9.27 14.69
C SER A 389 0.22 7.88 14.38
N PRO A 390 1.04 6.82 14.34
CA PRO A 390 0.51 5.45 14.33
C PRO A 390 -0.44 5.15 15.50
N ALA A 391 -0.25 5.81 16.64
CA ALA A 391 -1.11 5.66 17.81
C ALA A 391 -2.52 6.28 17.64
N PHE A 392 -2.75 7.07 16.60
CA PHE A 392 -4.08 7.61 16.28
C PHE A 392 -4.95 6.66 15.48
N ASP A 393 -4.36 5.60 14.89
CA ASP A 393 -5.13 4.61 14.14
C ASP A 393 -6.10 3.87 15.07
N PRO A 394 -7.42 3.95 14.84
CA PRO A 394 -8.40 3.19 15.62
C PRO A 394 -8.10 1.69 15.66
N LYS A 395 -7.46 1.15 14.61
CA LYS A 395 -7.05 -0.27 14.54
C LYS A 395 -5.93 -0.60 15.50
N SER A 396 -5.05 0.34 15.82
CA SER A 396 -3.95 0.13 16.76
C SER A 396 -4.40 0.16 18.22
N ILE A 397 -5.56 0.77 18.48
CA ILE A 397 -6.15 0.93 19.81
C ILE A 397 -7.00 -0.29 20.17
N VAL A 398 -7.62 -0.93 19.18
CA VAL A 398 -8.42 -2.14 19.37
C VAL A 398 -7.56 -3.38 19.23
N GLU A 399 -7.23 -4.00 20.34
CA GLU A 399 -6.56 -5.29 20.34
C GLU A 399 -7.57 -6.43 20.21
N ARG A 400 -7.28 -7.38 19.34
CA ARG A 400 -8.00 -8.64 19.23
C ARG A 400 -7.27 -9.70 20.05
N ASN A 401 -8.01 -10.43 20.87
CA ASN A 401 -7.48 -11.56 21.63
C ASN A 401 -7.71 -12.88 20.89
N PHE A 402 -6.88 -13.88 21.16
CA PHE A 402 -7.01 -15.20 20.50
C PHE A 402 -8.27 -15.96 20.92
N ASP A 403 -8.92 -15.57 22.01
CA ASP A 403 -10.21 -16.11 22.46
C ASP A 403 -11.43 -15.48 21.72
N GLY A 404 -11.15 -14.56 20.76
CA GLY A 404 -12.16 -13.84 20.00
C GLY A 404 -12.71 -12.59 20.69
N SER A 405 -12.24 -12.27 21.91
CA SER A 405 -12.58 -11.03 22.59
C SER A 405 -11.81 -9.83 22.01
N PHE A 406 -12.30 -8.63 22.33
CA PHE A 406 -11.66 -7.37 21.97
C PHE A 406 -11.40 -6.56 23.22
N SER A 407 -10.26 -5.92 23.29
CA SER A 407 -9.89 -4.96 24.33
C SER A 407 -9.47 -3.65 23.71
N ILE A 408 -9.68 -2.55 24.42
CA ILE A 408 -9.24 -1.21 23.98
C ILE A 408 -8.00 -0.88 24.81
N THR A 409 -6.87 -0.78 24.12
CA THR A 409 -5.58 -0.43 24.74
C THR A 409 -5.22 0.99 24.32
N ARG A 410 -5.57 1.96 25.20
CA ARG A 410 -5.25 3.37 24.97
C ARG A 410 -3.74 3.58 25.15
N HIS A 411 -3.12 4.18 24.15
CA HIS A 411 -1.73 4.60 24.26
C HIS A 411 -1.61 5.81 25.19
N ASP A 412 -0.52 5.87 25.98
CA ASP A 412 -0.23 7.06 26.80
C ASP A 412 -0.10 8.28 25.87
N PRO A 413 -0.88 9.35 26.05
CA PRO A 413 -0.83 10.56 25.21
C PRO A 413 0.58 11.16 25.11
N ARG A 414 1.40 11.00 26.17
CA ARG A 414 2.79 11.49 26.21
C ARG A 414 3.72 10.72 25.25
N LEU A 415 3.43 9.45 24.97
CA LEU A 415 4.14 8.65 23.96
C LEU A 415 3.82 9.12 22.54
N VAL A 416 2.64 9.68 22.33
CA VAL A 416 2.22 10.25 21.02
C VAL A 416 3.06 11.49 20.69
N GLU A 417 3.35 12.34 21.67
CA GLU A 417 4.22 13.51 21.53
C GLU A 417 5.64 13.10 21.11
N LEU A 418 6.22 12.12 21.80
CA LEU A 418 7.57 11.60 21.52
C LEU A 418 7.66 10.94 20.11
N MET A 419 6.63 10.24 19.67
CA MET A 419 6.60 9.62 18.33
C MET A 419 6.40 10.64 17.19
N SER A 420 5.80 11.80 17.47
CA SER A 420 5.64 12.88 16.49
C SER A 420 6.96 13.61 16.17
N GLU A 421 7.91 13.60 17.10
CA GLU A 421 9.21 14.27 16.95
C GLU A 421 10.32 13.42 16.28
N GLN A 422 10.17 12.09 16.24
CA GLN A 422 11.24 11.17 15.84
C GLN A 422 11.39 10.91 14.33
N GLY A 423 10.70 11.61 13.47
CA GLY A 423 10.69 11.31 12.03
C GLY A 423 11.18 12.42 11.12
N GLY A 424 12.51 12.60 10.97
CA GLY A 424 13.07 13.37 9.86
C GLY A 424 14.20 14.33 10.21
N VAL A 425 14.97 14.74 9.20
CA VAL A 425 16.17 15.61 9.28
C VAL A 425 15.91 17.03 9.83
N GLN A 426 14.63 17.42 9.91
CA GLN A 426 14.19 18.64 10.62
C GLN A 426 12.97 18.28 11.47
N SER A 427 12.93 18.76 12.72
CA SER A 427 11.74 18.62 13.55
C SER A 427 10.54 19.23 12.81
N HIS A 428 9.38 18.58 12.88
CA HIS A 428 8.13 19.10 12.28
C HIS A 428 7.85 20.54 12.70
N GLY A 429 8.18 20.90 13.96
CA GLY A 429 8.07 22.26 14.47
C GLY A 429 8.89 23.29 13.70
N ALA A 430 10.15 22.98 13.37
CA ALA A 430 11.02 23.90 12.63
C ALA A 430 10.50 24.16 11.20
N LEU A 431 9.97 23.12 10.52
CA LEU A 431 9.37 23.26 9.20
C LEU A 431 8.10 24.14 9.25
N MET A 432 7.22 23.90 10.23
CA MET A 432 5.98 24.67 10.39
C MET A 432 6.27 26.10 10.79
N GLN A 433 7.23 26.34 11.69
CA GLN A 433 7.69 27.69 12.02
C GLN A 433 8.18 28.44 10.78
N ARG A 434 8.95 27.78 9.93
CA ARG A 434 9.42 28.37 8.69
C ARG A 434 8.28 28.70 7.72
N PHE A 435 7.28 27.85 7.56
CA PHE A 435 6.08 28.19 6.80
C PHE A 435 5.40 29.44 7.35
N CYS A 436 5.25 29.56 8.66
CA CYS A 436 4.66 30.73 9.29
C CYS A 436 5.46 32.02 9.00
N GLU A 437 6.77 31.97 9.16
CA GLU A 437 7.66 33.13 8.91
C GLU A 437 7.61 33.58 7.45
N GLU A 438 7.71 32.64 6.51
CA GLU A 438 7.69 32.94 5.07
C GLU A 438 6.31 33.41 4.59
N ALA A 439 5.23 32.84 5.13
CA ALA A 439 3.86 33.23 4.82
C ALA A 439 3.55 34.63 5.33
N ALA A 440 3.94 34.96 6.56
CA ALA A 440 3.71 36.28 7.15
C ALA A 440 4.35 37.40 6.31
N ARG A 441 5.56 37.21 5.79
CA ARG A 441 6.27 38.16 4.92
C ARG A 441 5.56 38.44 3.60
N ARG A 442 4.65 37.52 3.15
CA ARG A 442 4.01 37.55 1.83
C ARG A 442 2.50 37.82 1.89
N GLY A 443 1.94 38.10 3.06
CA GLY A 443 0.50 38.31 3.22
C GLY A 443 -0.33 37.07 3.08
N ILE A 444 0.23 35.87 3.28
CA ILE A 444 -0.46 34.58 3.28
C ILE A 444 -0.96 34.30 4.69
N VAL A 445 -2.22 33.90 4.81
CA VAL A 445 -2.86 33.62 6.10
C VAL A 445 -2.61 32.17 6.50
N ILE A 446 -1.97 31.95 7.62
CA ILE A 446 -1.77 30.61 8.18
C ILE A 446 -3.04 30.13 8.89
N ILE A 447 -3.37 28.87 8.65
CA ILE A 447 -4.35 28.09 9.42
C ILE A 447 -3.58 26.98 10.13
N ASP A 448 -3.51 27.09 11.46
CA ASP A 448 -2.92 26.03 12.29
C ASP A 448 -4.05 25.24 12.95
N PRO A 449 -4.20 23.94 12.63
CA PRO A 449 -5.23 23.10 13.23
C PRO A 449 -4.84 22.53 14.61
N VAL A 450 -3.55 22.64 14.99
CA VAL A 450 -3.02 22.00 16.21
C VAL A 450 -3.73 22.48 17.48
N PRO A 451 -4.01 23.78 17.67
CA PRO A 451 -4.72 24.25 18.86
C PRO A 451 -6.13 23.64 19.04
N ASP A 452 -6.82 23.31 17.93
CA ASP A 452 -8.15 22.68 17.98
C ASP A 452 -8.08 21.17 18.20
N LEU A 453 -6.91 20.55 18.02
CA LEU A 453 -6.64 19.11 18.09
C LEU A 453 -5.74 18.71 19.27
N SER A 454 -5.42 19.66 20.15
CA SER A 454 -4.56 19.43 21.31
C SER A 454 -4.93 20.29 22.51
N GLU A 455 -4.60 19.84 23.71
CA GLU A 455 -4.71 20.60 24.95
C GLU A 455 -3.43 20.40 25.77
N ASN A 456 -2.85 21.49 26.26
CA ASN A 456 -1.59 21.48 27.02
C ASN A 456 -0.41 20.80 26.28
N GLY A 457 -0.38 20.90 24.94
CA GLY A 457 0.65 20.28 24.08
C GLY A 457 0.44 18.78 23.83
N ILE A 458 -0.66 18.21 24.28
CA ILE A 458 -1.01 16.80 24.08
C ILE A 458 -2.09 16.70 23.00
N CYS A 459 -1.79 15.97 21.92
CA CYS A 459 -2.73 15.76 20.83
C CYS A 459 -3.77 14.68 21.20
N PHE A 460 -5.02 14.92 20.81
CA PHE A 460 -6.10 13.98 21.06
C PHE A 460 -6.16 12.88 20.00
N SER A 461 -6.38 11.64 20.42
CA SER A 461 -6.84 10.54 19.56
C SER A 461 -8.36 10.34 19.64
N GLU A 462 -8.98 10.83 20.71
CA GLU A 462 -10.39 10.71 21.05
C GLU A 462 -10.94 12.07 21.51
N ASN A 463 -12.23 12.27 21.36
CA ASN A 463 -12.93 13.40 21.97
C ASN A 463 -13.19 13.13 23.48
N LYS A 464 -13.80 14.12 24.17
CA LYS A 464 -14.12 14.02 25.61
C LYS A 464 -15.09 12.87 25.95
N GLU A 465 -15.76 12.32 24.97
CA GLU A 465 -16.73 11.21 25.10
C GLU A 465 -16.07 9.83 24.84
N GLY A 466 -14.76 9.80 24.55
CA GLY A 466 -14.02 8.58 24.22
C GLY A 466 -14.25 8.09 22.79
N ILE A 467 -14.73 8.97 21.90
CA ILE A 467 -14.97 8.65 20.49
C ILE A 467 -13.72 9.00 19.69
N PRO A 468 -13.19 8.07 18.86
CA PRO A 468 -12.03 8.35 18.02
C PRO A 468 -12.28 9.53 17.09
N ILE A 469 -11.31 10.44 16.98
CA ILE A 469 -11.37 11.57 16.06
C ILE A 469 -10.63 11.33 14.76
N TYR A 470 -9.77 10.30 14.71
CA TYR A 470 -9.06 9.86 13.52
C TYR A 470 -9.71 8.62 12.88
N SER A 471 -9.54 8.47 11.58
CA SER A 471 -9.94 7.30 10.78
C SER A 471 -8.77 6.38 10.46
N ASP A 472 -7.56 6.92 10.49
CA ASP A 472 -6.27 6.25 10.30
C ASP A 472 -5.14 7.08 10.95
N PRO A 473 -3.83 6.71 10.86
CA PRO A 473 -2.74 7.45 11.49
C PRO A 473 -2.59 8.93 11.14
N GLN A 474 -3.23 9.39 10.05
CA GLN A 474 -2.96 10.70 9.47
C GLN A 474 -4.20 11.45 8.95
N HIS A 475 -5.39 10.86 9.07
CA HIS A 475 -6.63 11.50 8.62
C HIS A 475 -7.67 11.54 9.73
N LEU A 476 -8.33 12.68 9.85
CA LEU A 476 -9.49 12.85 10.73
C LEU A 476 -10.73 12.18 10.12
N ARG A 477 -11.62 11.68 10.96
CA ARG A 477 -12.93 11.16 10.54
C ARG A 477 -13.76 12.24 9.85
N SER A 478 -14.45 11.89 8.79
CA SER A 478 -15.32 12.82 8.06
C SER A 478 -16.42 13.39 8.97
N SER A 479 -16.99 12.56 9.86
CA SER A 479 -17.99 13.00 10.86
C SER A 479 -17.42 14.00 11.86
N TYR A 480 -16.19 13.79 12.34
CA TYR A 480 -15.53 14.71 13.26
C TYR A 480 -15.23 16.05 12.57
N VAL A 481 -14.63 16.01 11.38
CA VAL A 481 -14.32 17.23 10.61
C VAL A 481 -15.55 18.05 10.34
N LYS A 482 -16.65 17.41 9.95
CA LYS A 482 -17.93 18.06 9.68
C LYS A 482 -18.37 18.95 10.84
N GLU A 483 -18.27 18.46 12.08
CA GLU A 483 -18.79 19.16 13.25
C GLU A 483 -17.76 20.05 13.95
N HIS A 484 -16.50 19.68 13.96
CA HIS A 484 -15.49 20.25 14.87
C HIS A 484 -14.34 21.01 14.19
N ALA A 485 -14.11 20.88 12.88
CA ALA A 485 -13.00 21.56 12.20
C ALA A 485 -13.29 23.06 11.93
N THR A 486 -13.59 23.81 12.99
CA THR A 486 -14.00 25.23 12.92
C THR A 486 -12.88 26.16 12.45
N TYR A 487 -11.63 25.76 12.55
CA TYR A 487 -10.49 26.46 11.99
C TYR A 487 -10.57 26.69 10.47
N LEU A 488 -11.42 25.89 9.77
CA LEU A 488 -11.68 26.03 8.33
C LEU A 488 -12.70 27.12 7.99
N ASP A 489 -13.52 27.56 8.92
CA ASP A 489 -14.69 28.40 8.67
C ASP A 489 -14.32 29.71 7.97
N LYS A 490 -13.20 30.33 8.35
CA LYS A 490 -12.68 31.58 7.73
C LYS A 490 -12.32 31.46 6.24
N THR A 491 -12.26 30.23 5.70
CA THR A 491 -11.95 30.01 4.29
C THR A 491 -13.15 30.16 3.38
N ILE A 492 -14.36 29.92 3.90
CA ILE A 492 -15.60 29.89 3.15
C ILE A 492 -16.65 30.92 3.64
N LEU A 493 -16.64 31.29 4.91
CA LEU A 493 -17.57 32.31 5.44
C LEU A 493 -17.34 33.68 4.78
N PRO A 494 -18.37 34.51 4.71
CA PRO A 494 -18.31 35.84 4.11
C PRO A 494 -17.17 36.74 4.59
#